data_b6c625e959ec94837e3825cf7fbb90e5
#
_entry.id   b6c625e959ec94837e3825cf7fbb90e5
#
_cell.length_a   1.000
_cell.length_b   1.000
_cell.length_c   1.000
_cell.angle_alpha   90.00
_cell.angle_beta   90.00
_cell.angle_gamma   90.00
#
_symmetry.space_group_name_H-M   'P 1'
#
loop_
_entity.id
_entity.type
_entity.pdbx_description
1 polymer ?
#
loop_
_entity_poly.entity_id
_entity_poly.type
_entity_poly.pdbx_seq_one_letter_code
_entity_poly.pdbx_strand_id
1 'polypeptide(L)'
;MKLPAGWQASEGTLARPLELAGHGLHTGRRVNVRILPVESARVEGERHGIVFRRMQRGHELGTVAAHPSLRRGQPLCTMLRADEGPGVRTVEHLLASLLACEIDHAIVELDAEEVPILDGSARPWIDAIRACGRTALPQPKLFLRVLKSVSVADGEGAARREMRVEPADHYALSVHNNDLKGFGDMEWHGHLTPRAFADEIASSRSYGQIKWAVPAIVVGYLRGWPILRGARLSCTAAIVGKRVVGGLRQPDEFVRHRVLDLVGDLALAGAPLLGHVTARRPTHEMNYRLLAALLGTPGAYEWVEAHA
;
A
#
# COMPACT_ATOMS: atom_id res chain seq x y z
N MET A 1 -11.76 9.63 21.06
CA MET A 1 -12.15 10.76 20.17
C MET A 1 -13.45 10.43 19.45
N LYS A 2 -14.18 11.44 18.91
CA LYS A 2 -15.33 11.15 18.03
C LYS A 2 -14.87 10.42 16.77
N LEU A 3 -15.60 9.35 16.38
CA LEU A 3 -15.29 8.57 15.19
C LEU A 3 -15.34 9.45 13.93
N PRO A 4 -14.30 9.44 13.08
CA PRO A 4 -14.35 10.13 11.78
C PRO A 4 -15.40 9.50 10.86
N ALA A 5 -16.07 10.35 10.06
CA ALA A 5 -17.12 9.90 9.17
C ALA A 5 -16.61 8.82 8.18
N GLY A 6 -17.42 7.78 7.98
CA GLY A 6 -17.14 6.71 7.04
C GLY A 6 -16.25 5.57 7.56
N TRP A 7 -15.83 5.61 8.82
CA TRP A 7 -15.05 4.55 9.48
C TRP A 7 -15.90 3.78 10.50
N GLN A 8 -15.53 2.51 10.75
CA GLN A 8 -16.14 1.69 11.80
C GLN A 8 -15.53 2.02 13.16
N ALA A 9 -16.32 1.86 14.23
CA ALA A 9 -15.89 2.21 15.59
C ALA A 9 -14.94 1.17 16.23
N SER A 10 -14.88 -0.05 15.68
CA SER A 10 -14.03 -1.13 16.20
C SER A 10 -12.96 -1.55 15.20
N GLU A 11 -11.85 -2.08 15.69
CA GLU A 11 -10.89 -2.81 14.87
C GLU A 11 -11.54 -4.05 14.24
N GLY A 12 -11.00 -4.52 13.12
CA GLY A 12 -11.60 -5.60 12.35
C GLY A 12 -10.60 -6.63 11.85
N THR A 13 -11.14 -7.82 11.61
CA THR A 13 -10.48 -8.93 10.91
C THR A 13 -11.41 -9.51 9.85
N LEU A 14 -10.94 -10.45 9.03
CA LEU A 14 -11.80 -11.15 8.08
C LEU A 14 -12.83 -12.01 8.81
N ALA A 15 -14.02 -12.19 8.22
CA ALA A 15 -15.04 -13.09 8.79
C ALA A 15 -14.70 -14.58 8.55
N ARG A 16 -13.92 -14.89 7.52
CA ARG A 16 -13.47 -16.23 7.17
C ARG A 16 -12.16 -16.17 6.36
N PRO A 17 -11.41 -17.28 6.23
CA PRO A 17 -10.22 -17.32 5.38
C PRO A 17 -10.54 -16.93 3.93
N LEU A 18 -9.62 -16.19 3.31
CA LEU A 18 -9.65 -15.78 1.91
C LEU A 18 -8.47 -16.43 1.18
N GLU A 19 -8.73 -17.03 0.02
CA GLU A 19 -7.69 -17.63 -0.83
C GLU A 19 -7.71 -16.99 -2.21
N LEU A 20 -6.55 -16.58 -2.69
CA LEU A 20 -6.34 -16.06 -4.04
C LEU A 20 -5.02 -16.60 -4.60
N ALA A 21 -4.96 -16.67 -5.92
CA ALA A 21 -3.73 -17.02 -6.63
C ALA A 21 -3.48 -16.04 -7.77
N GLY A 22 -2.20 -15.80 -8.05
CA GLY A 22 -1.80 -14.90 -9.14
C GLY A 22 -0.32 -15.02 -9.44
N HIS A 23 0.24 -13.97 -10.02
CA HIS A 23 1.68 -13.89 -10.32
C HIS A 23 2.25 -12.60 -9.72
N GLY A 24 3.48 -12.64 -9.24
CA GLY A 24 4.20 -11.45 -8.84
C GLY A 24 4.53 -10.56 -10.03
N LEU A 25 4.45 -9.24 -9.87
CA LEU A 25 4.80 -8.25 -10.90
C LEU A 25 6.29 -8.30 -11.23
N HIS A 26 7.12 -8.40 -10.20
CA HIS A 26 8.57 -8.36 -10.33
C HIS A 26 9.19 -9.73 -10.57
N THR A 27 8.77 -10.72 -9.80
CA THR A 27 9.29 -12.09 -9.90
C THR A 27 8.74 -12.88 -11.08
N GLY A 28 7.51 -12.58 -11.51
CA GLY A 28 6.77 -13.36 -12.50
C GLY A 28 6.35 -14.74 -12.01
N ARG A 29 6.67 -15.09 -10.76
CA ARG A 29 6.34 -16.40 -10.17
C ARG A 29 4.87 -16.46 -9.80
N ARG A 30 4.27 -17.64 -9.96
CA ARG A 30 2.96 -17.92 -9.40
C ARG A 30 3.06 -17.92 -7.87
N VAL A 31 2.05 -17.37 -7.23
CA VAL A 31 1.90 -17.30 -5.78
C VAL A 31 0.47 -17.59 -5.39
N ASN A 32 0.32 -18.42 -4.36
CA ASN A 32 -0.94 -18.64 -3.67
C ASN A 32 -0.88 -17.84 -2.36
N VAL A 33 -1.95 -17.11 -2.09
CA VAL A 33 -2.10 -16.30 -0.87
C VAL A 33 -3.34 -16.76 -0.13
N ARG A 34 -3.19 -16.95 1.19
CA ARG A 34 -4.31 -17.13 2.12
C ARG A 34 -4.27 -16.01 3.13
N ILE A 35 -5.38 -15.31 3.30
CA ILE A 35 -5.52 -14.30 4.34
C ILE A 35 -6.43 -14.88 5.42
N LEU A 36 -5.88 -15.04 6.61
CA LEU A 36 -6.54 -15.68 7.74
C LEU A 36 -7.04 -14.62 8.72
N PRO A 37 -8.25 -14.78 9.27
CA PRO A 37 -8.71 -13.98 10.39
C PRO A 37 -7.85 -14.25 11.63
N VAL A 38 -7.91 -13.33 12.57
CA VAL A 38 -7.33 -13.50 13.91
C VAL A 38 -8.43 -13.47 14.96
N GLU A 39 -8.24 -14.20 16.06
CA GLU A 39 -9.20 -14.25 17.15
C GLU A 39 -9.10 -13.04 18.08
N SER A 40 -7.92 -12.39 18.10
CA SER A 40 -7.64 -11.25 18.97
C SER A 40 -6.81 -10.19 18.24
N ALA A 41 -7.10 -8.92 18.55
CA ALA A 41 -6.28 -7.80 18.11
C ALA A 41 -4.92 -7.72 18.82
N ARG A 42 -4.70 -8.50 19.87
CA ARG A 42 -3.46 -8.52 20.65
C ARG A 42 -2.94 -9.94 20.82
N VAL A 43 -1.62 -10.06 20.74
CA VAL A 43 -0.87 -11.28 21.04
C VAL A 43 0.19 -10.91 22.08
N GLU A 44 0.20 -11.61 23.23
CA GLU A 44 1.12 -11.34 24.36
C GLU A 44 1.11 -9.87 24.82
N GLY A 45 -0.04 -9.21 24.73
CA GLY A 45 -0.23 -7.80 25.10
C GLY A 45 0.08 -6.79 24.01
N GLU A 46 0.76 -7.19 22.93
CA GLU A 46 1.06 -6.32 21.79
C GLU A 46 -0.03 -6.39 20.71
N ARG A 47 -0.14 -5.33 19.91
CA ARG A 47 -1.08 -5.25 18.79
C ARG A 47 -0.67 -6.24 17.70
N HIS A 48 -1.60 -7.11 17.27
CA HIS A 48 -1.32 -8.12 16.24
C HIS A 48 -0.98 -7.48 14.88
N GLY A 49 -1.80 -6.53 14.39
CA GLY A 49 -1.61 -5.90 13.08
C GLY A 49 -1.75 -6.87 11.89
N ILE A 50 -1.14 -6.50 10.78
CA ILE A 50 -1.01 -7.36 9.60
C ILE A 50 0.35 -8.05 9.64
N VAL A 51 0.35 -9.37 9.57
CA VAL A 51 1.56 -10.20 9.61
C VAL A 51 1.64 -11.05 8.36
N PHE A 52 2.72 -10.94 7.60
CA PHE A 52 3.01 -11.81 6.48
C PHE A 52 3.75 -13.05 6.96
N ARG A 53 3.25 -14.23 6.57
CA ARG A 53 3.81 -15.53 6.88
C ARG A 53 4.27 -16.20 5.57
N ARG A 54 5.57 -16.41 5.44
CA ARG A 54 6.12 -17.09 4.28
C ARG A 54 6.07 -18.61 4.47
N MET A 55 5.48 -19.27 3.48
CA MET A 55 5.31 -20.73 3.46
C MET A 55 6.17 -21.35 2.36
N GLN A 56 6.68 -22.56 2.59
CA GLN A 56 7.34 -23.36 1.57
C GLN A 56 6.99 -24.83 1.79
N ARG A 57 6.39 -25.46 0.78
CA ARG A 57 5.99 -26.89 0.84
C ARG A 57 5.16 -27.23 2.09
N GLY A 58 4.29 -26.33 2.51
CA GLY A 58 3.45 -26.50 3.70
C GLY A 58 4.11 -26.14 5.04
N HIS A 59 5.38 -25.78 5.05
CA HIS A 59 6.10 -25.36 6.26
C HIS A 59 6.28 -23.84 6.31
N GLU A 60 6.24 -23.28 7.50
CA GLU A 60 6.55 -21.88 7.73
C GLU A 60 8.06 -21.65 7.60
N LEU A 61 8.44 -20.64 6.81
CA LEU A 61 9.82 -20.15 6.70
C LEU A 61 10.11 -19.02 7.69
N GLY A 62 9.07 -18.32 8.14
CA GLY A 62 9.14 -17.19 9.04
C GLY A 62 8.07 -16.14 8.75
N THR A 63 7.98 -15.16 9.64
CA THR A 63 7.01 -14.08 9.62
C THR A 63 7.67 -12.71 9.46
N VAL A 64 6.91 -11.76 8.92
CA VAL A 64 7.29 -10.35 8.81
C VAL A 64 6.05 -9.50 9.11
N ALA A 65 6.10 -8.67 10.14
CA ALA A 65 5.03 -7.72 10.43
C ALA A 65 4.99 -6.60 9.37
N ALA A 66 3.80 -6.11 9.06
CA ALA A 66 3.62 -4.90 8.26
C ALA A 66 3.96 -3.66 9.11
N HIS A 67 5.25 -3.39 9.26
CA HIS A 67 5.76 -2.29 10.08
C HIS A 67 6.87 -1.53 9.33
N PRO A 68 6.93 -0.19 9.44
CA PRO A 68 7.88 0.61 8.67
C PRO A 68 9.35 0.30 8.98
N SER A 69 9.70 -0.14 10.20
CA SER A 69 11.07 -0.53 10.54
C SER A 69 11.58 -1.75 9.76
N LEU A 70 10.67 -2.58 9.23
CA LEU A 70 10.99 -3.77 8.46
C LEU A 70 11.02 -3.51 6.95
N ARG A 71 10.75 -2.27 6.54
CA ARG A 71 10.86 -1.88 5.13
C ARG A 71 12.30 -1.93 4.67
N ARG A 72 12.51 -2.50 3.48
CA ARG A 72 13.81 -2.50 2.77
C ARG A 72 13.65 -1.81 1.42
N GLY A 73 14.65 -0.98 1.08
CA GLY A 73 14.64 -0.25 -0.20
C GLY A 73 14.64 -1.21 -1.38
N GLN A 74 13.65 -1.08 -2.25
CA GLN A 74 13.51 -1.84 -3.49
C GLN A 74 13.04 -0.90 -4.61
N PRO A 75 13.51 -1.08 -5.85
CA PRO A 75 12.96 -0.37 -6.99
C PRO A 75 11.49 -0.79 -7.23
N LEU A 76 10.64 0.21 -7.45
CA LEU A 76 9.27 0.07 -7.98
C LEU A 76 8.27 -0.70 -7.11
N CYS A 77 8.59 -1.03 -5.87
CA CYS A 77 7.64 -1.63 -4.92
C CYS A 77 8.10 -1.47 -3.48
N THR A 78 7.20 -1.72 -2.56
CA THR A 78 7.51 -1.81 -1.13
C THR A 78 7.82 -3.25 -0.76
N MET A 79 8.96 -3.44 -0.09
CA MET A 79 9.42 -4.72 0.43
C MET A 79 9.57 -4.66 1.94
N LEU A 80 9.11 -5.71 2.60
CA LEU A 80 9.30 -5.94 4.03
C LEU A 80 10.23 -7.13 4.24
N ARG A 81 11.15 -7.01 5.19
CA ARG A 81 12.05 -8.09 5.59
C ARG A 81 12.62 -7.83 6.97
N ALA A 82 12.56 -8.80 7.85
CA ALA A 82 13.34 -8.82 9.07
C ALA A 82 14.84 -8.99 8.75
N ASP A 83 15.71 -8.71 9.71
CA ASP A 83 17.17 -8.81 9.50
C ASP A 83 17.58 -10.23 9.10
N GLU A 84 17.01 -11.22 9.79
CA GLU A 84 17.12 -12.62 9.45
C GLU A 84 15.75 -13.17 9.08
N GLY A 85 15.63 -13.76 7.90
CA GLY A 85 14.36 -14.37 7.47
C GLY A 85 13.91 -13.99 6.05
N PRO A 86 12.75 -14.53 5.66
CA PRO A 86 12.20 -14.28 4.32
C PRO A 86 11.68 -12.86 4.17
N GLY A 87 11.83 -12.30 2.96
CA GLY A 87 11.20 -11.05 2.60
C GLY A 87 9.88 -11.24 1.87
N VAL A 88 9.05 -10.19 1.88
CA VAL A 88 7.81 -10.09 1.10
C VAL A 88 7.80 -8.74 0.39
N ARG A 89 7.55 -8.74 -0.92
CA ARG A 89 7.54 -7.53 -1.76
C ARG A 89 6.17 -7.26 -2.37
N THR A 90 5.99 -6.06 -2.90
CA THR A 90 4.75 -5.59 -3.56
C THR A 90 3.56 -5.68 -2.59
N VAL A 91 3.77 -5.23 -1.35
CA VAL A 91 2.77 -5.33 -0.28
C VAL A 91 1.76 -4.18 -0.31
N GLU A 92 2.09 -3.09 -0.97
CA GLU A 92 1.37 -1.82 -0.97
C GLU A 92 -0.08 -1.94 -1.43
N HIS A 93 -0.36 -2.67 -2.51
CA HIS A 93 -1.73 -2.83 -3.04
C HIS A 93 -2.64 -3.62 -2.08
N LEU A 94 -2.09 -4.66 -1.47
CA LEU A 94 -2.82 -5.45 -0.48
C LEU A 94 -3.04 -4.66 0.80
N LEU A 95 -2.01 -3.94 1.31
CA LEU A 95 -2.14 -3.12 2.52
C LEU A 95 -3.16 -1.99 2.34
N ALA A 96 -3.17 -1.31 1.17
CA ALA A 96 -4.19 -0.33 0.83
C ALA A 96 -5.60 -0.94 0.83
N SER A 97 -5.74 -2.16 0.30
CA SER A 97 -7.01 -2.87 0.23
C SER A 97 -7.52 -3.31 1.61
N LEU A 98 -6.62 -3.82 2.47
CA LEU A 98 -6.95 -4.19 3.85
C LEU A 98 -7.40 -2.97 4.64
N LEU A 99 -6.67 -1.84 4.54
CA LEU A 99 -7.05 -0.58 5.18
C LEU A 99 -8.43 -0.09 4.69
N ALA A 100 -8.67 -0.10 3.38
CA ALA A 100 -9.94 0.31 2.79
C ALA A 100 -11.12 -0.64 3.06
N CYS A 101 -10.85 -1.87 3.45
CA CYS A 101 -11.85 -2.82 3.93
C CYS A 101 -11.91 -2.89 5.47
N GLU A 102 -11.15 -2.02 6.16
CA GLU A 102 -11.08 -1.92 7.62
C GLU A 102 -10.68 -3.25 8.29
N ILE A 103 -9.78 -3.98 7.62
CA ILE A 103 -9.12 -5.16 8.18
C ILE A 103 -7.83 -4.70 8.83
N ASP A 104 -7.86 -4.58 10.14
CA ASP A 104 -6.73 -4.08 10.95
C ASP A 104 -5.77 -5.19 11.35
N HIS A 105 -6.28 -6.42 11.40
CA HIS A 105 -5.54 -7.60 11.87
C HIS A 105 -5.80 -8.78 10.94
N ALA A 106 -4.73 -9.38 10.47
CA ALA A 106 -4.78 -10.60 9.64
C ALA A 106 -3.42 -11.27 9.55
N ILE A 107 -3.41 -12.57 9.30
CA ILE A 107 -2.22 -13.31 8.89
C ILE A 107 -2.30 -13.52 7.38
N VAL A 108 -1.30 -13.06 6.64
CA VAL A 108 -1.20 -13.20 5.19
C VAL A 108 -0.15 -14.27 4.88
N GLU A 109 -0.60 -15.49 4.61
CA GLU A 109 0.26 -16.59 4.17
C GLU A 109 0.52 -16.50 2.67
N LEU A 110 1.78 -16.70 2.25
CA LEU A 110 2.15 -16.76 0.85
C LEU A 110 3.30 -17.74 0.60
N ASP A 111 3.19 -18.52 -0.48
CA ASP A 111 4.17 -19.55 -0.86
C ASP A 111 5.30 -19.02 -1.77
N ALA A 112 5.30 -17.72 -2.08
CA ALA A 112 6.35 -17.03 -2.83
C ALA A 112 6.75 -15.71 -2.17
N GLU A 113 7.83 -15.09 -2.65
CA GLU A 113 8.41 -13.87 -2.06
C GLU A 113 7.70 -12.56 -2.44
N GLU A 114 6.59 -12.63 -3.17
CA GLU A 114 5.88 -11.46 -3.69
C GLU A 114 4.38 -11.65 -3.60
N VAL A 115 3.66 -10.61 -3.16
CA VAL A 115 2.20 -10.56 -3.21
C VAL A 115 1.75 -10.52 -4.69
N PRO A 116 0.71 -11.29 -5.11
CA PRO A 116 0.28 -11.28 -6.51
C PRO A 116 -0.26 -9.92 -6.92
N ILE A 117 0.15 -9.48 -8.11
CA ILE A 117 -0.27 -8.17 -8.63
C ILE A 117 -1.72 -8.18 -9.15
N LEU A 118 -2.30 -9.34 -9.39
CA LEU A 118 -3.63 -9.55 -9.96
C LEU A 118 -3.81 -8.78 -11.28
N ASP A 119 -4.74 -7.83 -11.32
CA ASP A 119 -4.98 -6.97 -12.48
C ASP A 119 -4.19 -5.65 -12.46
N GLY A 120 -3.26 -5.50 -11.52
CA GLY A 120 -2.44 -4.30 -11.32
C GLY A 120 -3.07 -3.22 -10.46
N SER A 121 -4.28 -3.43 -9.96
CA SER A 121 -5.03 -2.50 -9.11
C SER A 121 -5.37 -3.12 -7.74
N ALA A 122 -5.99 -2.35 -6.85
CA ALA A 122 -6.50 -2.84 -5.57
C ALA A 122 -7.91 -3.46 -5.68
N ARG A 123 -8.62 -3.28 -6.81
CA ARG A 123 -10.01 -3.69 -6.97
C ARG A 123 -10.23 -5.19 -6.70
N PRO A 124 -9.48 -6.13 -7.30
CA PRO A 124 -9.70 -7.56 -7.06
C PRO A 124 -9.51 -7.95 -5.60
N TRP A 125 -8.58 -7.29 -4.88
CA TRP A 125 -8.39 -7.51 -3.46
C TRP A 125 -9.61 -7.05 -2.65
N ILE A 126 -10.09 -5.83 -2.90
CA ILE A 126 -11.28 -5.27 -2.22
C ILE A 126 -12.50 -6.15 -2.46
N ASP A 127 -12.73 -6.56 -3.71
CA ASP A 127 -13.89 -7.39 -4.05
C ASP A 127 -13.84 -8.74 -3.33
N ALA A 128 -12.67 -9.37 -3.27
CA ALA A 128 -12.47 -10.63 -2.56
C ALA A 128 -12.61 -10.48 -1.03
N ILE A 129 -12.01 -9.42 -0.44
CA ILE A 129 -12.11 -9.15 1.01
C ILE A 129 -13.57 -8.86 1.39
N ARG A 130 -14.28 -8.05 0.61
CA ARG A 130 -15.70 -7.74 0.85
C ARG A 130 -16.58 -8.96 0.73
N ALA A 131 -16.34 -9.85 -0.26
CA ALA A 131 -17.04 -11.11 -0.39
C ALA A 131 -16.77 -12.07 0.78
N CYS A 132 -15.58 -11.99 1.37
CA CYS A 132 -15.20 -12.73 2.56
C CYS A 132 -15.93 -12.21 3.82
N GLY A 133 -16.18 -10.91 3.89
CA GLY A 133 -16.76 -10.21 5.02
C GLY A 133 -15.74 -9.80 6.08
N ARG A 134 -16.18 -8.91 6.97
CA ARG A 134 -15.42 -8.38 8.11
C ARG A 134 -16.08 -8.79 9.42
N THR A 135 -15.29 -9.19 10.40
CA THR A 135 -15.71 -9.39 11.79
C THR A 135 -15.13 -8.28 12.64
N ALA A 136 -15.99 -7.65 13.45
CA ALA A 136 -15.56 -6.66 14.44
C ALA A 136 -14.84 -7.36 15.60
N LEU A 137 -13.73 -6.76 16.03
CA LEU A 137 -13.03 -7.15 17.25
C LEU A 137 -13.46 -6.26 18.41
N PRO A 138 -13.27 -6.69 19.67
CA PRO A 138 -13.70 -5.90 20.86
C PRO A 138 -13.00 -4.54 20.99
N GLN A 139 -11.82 -4.37 20.39
CA GLN A 139 -11.01 -3.17 20.56
C GLN A 139 -11.58 -2.00 19.73
N PRO A 140 -11.59 -0.78 20.28
CA PRO A 140 -11.96 0.42 19.56
C PRO A 140 -10.98 0.67 18.40
N LYS A 141 -11.50 1.27 17.31
CA LYS A 141 -10.69 1.61 16.14
C LYS A 141 -9.57 2.57 16.51
N LEU A 142 -8.35 2.19 16.17
CA LEU A 142 -7.16 3.00 16.40
C LEU A 142 -6.88 3.90 15.19
N PHE A 143 -6.46 5.14 15.47
CA PHE A 143 -5.97 6.10 14.47
C PHE A 143 -4.64 6.68 14.93
N LEU A 144 -3.80 7.05 13.95
CA LEU A 144 -2.60 7.85 14.17
C LEU A 144 -2.93 9.32 13.88
N ARG A 145 -3.07 10.13 14.94
CA ARG A 145 -3.34 11.56 14.82
C ARG A 145 -2.04 12.33 14.67
N VAL A 146 -1.94 13.15 13.63
CA VAL A 146 -0.83 14.06 13.40
C VAL A 146 -1.01 15.31 14.24
N LEU A 147 0.03 15.69 14.99
CA LEU A 147 0.04 16.85 15.88
C LEU A 147 0.92 17.98 15.39
N LYS A 148 1.96 17.69 14.60
CA LYS A 148 2.88 18.66 14.03
C LYS A 148 3.08 18.41 12.54
N SER A 149 3.31 19.46 11.78
CA SER A 149 3.71 19.33 10.39
C SER A 149 5.09 18.69 10.27
N VAL A 150 5.18 17.68 9.41
CA VAL A 150 6.44 17.02 9.06
C VAL A 150 6.56 17.00 7.55
N SER A 151 7.75 17.29 7.01
CA SER A 151 7.98 17.31 5.58
C SER A 151 9.30 16.62 5.20
N VAL A 152 9.33 16.08 4.00
CA VAL A 152 10.50 15.48 3.37
C VAL A 152 10.60 15.94 1.93
N ALA A 153 11.83 16.13 1.45
CA ALA A 153 12.07 16.50 0.06
C ALA A 153 13.25 15.73 -0.52
N ASP A 154 13.28 15.61 -1.85
CA ASP A 154 14.36 14.97 -2.59
C ASP A 154 14.49 15.58 -3.98
N GLY A 155 15.75 15.67 -4.48
CA GLY A 155 16.07 16.27 -5.77
C GLY A 155 15.91 17.79 -5.80
N GLU A 156 16.21 18.38 -6.95
CA GLU A 156 16.22 19.82 -7.19
C GLU A 156 15.45 20.19 -8.47
N GLY A 157 15.09 21.47 -8.57
CA GLY A 157 14.45 22.05 -9.75
C GLY A 157 13.18 21.30 -10.17
N ALA A 158 13.04 21.02 -11.47
CA ALA A 158 11.89 20.31 -12.03
C ALA A 158 11.79 18.83 -11.59
N ALA A 159 12.89 18.26 -11.08
CA ALA A 159 12.92 16.89 -10.57
C ALA A 159 12.55 16.80 -9.09
N ARG A 160 12.38 17.92 -8.39
CA ARG A 160 12.07 17.97 -6.96
C ARG A 160 10.79 17.19 -6.64
N ARG A 161 10.91 16.35 -5.63
CA ARG A 161 9.83 15.65 -4.95
C ARG A 161 9.66 16.24 -3.56
N GLU A 162 8.44 16.37 -3.14
CA GLU A 162 8.16 16.93 -1.84
C GLU A 162 6.91 16.28 -1.26
N MET A 163 6.97 15.95 0.01
CA MET A 163 5.82 15.43 0.74
C MET A 163 5.75 16.08 2.11
N ARG A 164 4.54 16.35 2.56
CA ARG A 164 4.25 16.95 3.86
C ARG A 164 3.02 16.31 4.46
N VAL A 165 3.02 16.11 5.75
CA VAL A 165 1.83 15.77 6.53
C VAL A 165 1.58 16.86 7.56
N GLU A 166 0.32 17.26 7.72
CA GLU A 166 -0.13 18.31 8.62
C GLU A 166 -1.29 17.82 9.48
N PRO A 167 -1.48 18.41 10.67
CA PRO A 167 -2.64 18.10 11.50
C PRO A 167 -3.97 18.30 10.76
N ALA A 168 -4.86 17.31 10.89
CA ALA A 168 -6.27 17.39 10.44
C ALA A 168 -7.10 16.41 11.28
N ASP A 169 -8.40 16.61 11.34
CA ASP A 169 -9.35 15.75 12.05
C ASP A 169 -9.90 14.60 11.20
N HIS A 170 -9.42 14.47 9.98
CA HIS A 170 -9.78 13.45 9.01
C HIS A 170 -8.54 13.03 8.20
N TYR A 171 -8.65 11.92 7.46
CA TYR A 171 -7.59 11.50 6.54
C TYR A 171 -7.80 12.21 5.19
N ALA A 172 -6.95 13.18 4.88
CA ALA A 172 -6.98 13.91 3.62
C ALA A 172 -5.69 13.71 2.83
N LEU A 173 -5.83 13.66 1.51
CA LEU A 173 -4.70 13.55 0.58
C LEU A 173 -4.83 14.61 -0.51
N SER A 174 -3.69 15.21 -0.88
CA SER A 174 -3.51 16.04 -2.07
C SER A 174 -2.28 15.55 -2.80
N VAL A 175 -2.47 14.85 -3.93
CA VAL A 175 -1.40 14.24 -4.70
C VAL A 175 -1.30 14.90 -6.05
N HIS A 176 -0.11 15.40 -6.38
CA HIS A 176 0.24 15.96 -7.68
C HIS A 176 1.29 15.08 -8.36
N ASN A 177 1.03 14.67 -9.59
CA ASN A 177 1.94 13.86 -10.40
C ASN A 177 2.12 14.41 -11.80
N ASN A 178 3.34 14.76 -12.15
CA ASN A 178 3.75 15.20 -13.47
C ASN A 178 4.96 14.44 -14.01
N ASP A 179 5.18 13.21 -13.53
CA ASP A 179 6.32 12.37 -13.92
C ASP A 179 6.25 11.88 -15.37
N LEU A 180 5.06 11.84 -15.95
CA LEU A 180 4.83 11.28 -17.28
C LEU A 180 4.77 12.37 -18.35
N LYS A 181 5.90 12.62 -19.01
CA LYS A 181 5.93 13.56 -20.15
C LYS A 181 4.88 13.19 -21.21
N GLY A 182 4.00 14.15 -21.51
CA GLY A 182 2.96 14.01 -22.55
C GLY A 182 1.59 13.60 -22.04
N PHE A 183 1.43 13.44 -20.72
CA PHE A 183 0.13 13.22 -20.06
C PHE A 183 -0.31 14.42 -19.22
N GLY A 184 0.52 15.46 -19.14
CA GLY A 184 0.23 16.68 -18.38
C GLY A 184 0.40 16.51 -16.89
N ASP A 185 -0.01 17.55 -16.19
CA ASP A 185 -0.09 17.54 -14.74
C ASP A 185 -1.41 16.91 -14.32
N MET A 186 -1.33 15.97 -13.38
CA MET A 186 -2.50 15.28 -12.83
C MET A 186 -2.54 15.50 -11.33
N GLU A 187 -3.72 15.80 -10.82
CA GLU A 187 -3.94 16.03 -9.40
C GLU A 187 -5.13 15.21 -8.90
N TRP A 188 -5.01 14.72 -7.69
CA TRP A 188 -6.11 14.15 -6.93
C TRP A 188 -6.11 14.72 -5.52
N HIS A 189 -7.26 15.15 -5.04
CA HIS A 189 -7.45 15.63 -3.67
C HIS A 189 -8.80 15.19 -3.15
N GLY A 190 -8.82 14.80 -1.88
CA GLY A 190 -10.05 14.34 -1.25
C GLY A 190 -9.83 13.82 0.16
N HIS A 191 -10.94 13.51 0.81
CA HIS A 191 -10.96 12.81 2.06
C HIS A 191 -10.95 11.32 1.80
N LEU A 192 -9.96 10.63 2.37
CA LEU A 192 -9.84 9.18 2.24
C LEU A 192 -10.74 8.50 3.28
N THR A 193 -11.78 7.87 2.79
CA THR A 193 -12.62 6.95 3.55
C THR A 193 -12.56 5.57 2.89
N PRO A 194 -12.95 4.48 3.58
CA PRO A 194 -13.10 3.15 2.97
C PRO A 194 -13.91 3.15 1.67
N ARG A 195 -14.97 3.95 1.62
CA ARG A 195 -15.83 4.10 0.45
C ARG A 195 -15.14 4.88 -0.66
N ALA A 196 -14.58 6.07 -0.35
CA ALA A 196 -13.90 6.91 -1.35
C ALA A 196 -12.73 6.15 -2.01
N PHE A 197 -11.93 5.41 -1.23
CA PHE A 197 -10.87 4.58 -1.79
C PHE A 197 -11.42 3.53 -2.75
N ALA A 198 -12.46 2.81 -2.35
CA ALA A 198 -13.05 1.76 -3.19
C ALA A 198 -13.67 2.33 -4.47
N ASP A 199 -14.36 3.45 -4.40
CA ASP A 199 -15.10 4.01 -5.54
C ASP A 199 -14.18 4.75 -6.51
N GLU A 200 -13.17 5.45 -6.02
CA GLU A 200 -12.37 6.37 -6.81
C GLU A 200 -10.95 5.87 -7.12
N ILE A 201 -10.32 5.11 -6.22
CA ILE A 201 -8.89 4.80 -6.27
C ILE A 201 -8.64 3.35 -6.67
N ALA A 202 -9.42 2.43 -6.12
CA ALA A 202 -9.14 0.99 -6.15
C ALA A 202 -8.95 0.39 -7.54
N SER A 203 -9.54 0.96 -8.58
CA SER A 203 -9.48 0.43 -9.96
C SER A 203 -8.25 0.88 -10.75
N SER A 204 -7.40 1.74 -10.17
CA SER A 204 -6.24 2.34 -10.85
C SER A 204 -5.08 1.35 -10.90
N ARG A 205 -4.63 1.04 -12.11
CA ARG A 205 -3.58 0.03 -12.35
C ARG A 205 -2.20 0.59 -12.19
N SER A 206 -1.26 -0.28 -11.81
CA SER A 206 0.17 -0.07 -12.02
C SER A 206 0.45 0.33 -13.47
N TYR A 207 1.41 1.21 -13.68
CA TYR A 207 1.73 1.70 -15.00
C TYR A 207 3.24 1.80 -15.22
N GLY A 208 3.65 1.78 -16.48
CA GLY A 208 5.06 1.93 -16.84
C GLY A 208 5.28 2.24 -18.31
N GLN A 209 6.32 3.04 -18.58
CA GLN A 209 6.77 3.31 -19.93
C GLN A 209 7.62 2.16 -20.44
N ILE A 210 7.24 1.54 -21.56
CA ILE A 210 7.93 0.37 -22.14
C ILE A 210 9.42 0.68 -22.41
N LYS A 211 9.74 1.89 -22.82
CA LYS A 211 11.13 2.32 -23.06
C LYS A 211 12.04 2.21 -21.83
N TRP A 212 11.47 2.28 -20.61
CA TRP A 212 12.22 2.11 -19.36
C TRP A 212 12.07 0.71 -18.77
N ALA A 213 10.97 0.01 -19.05
CA ALA A 213 10.73 -1.33 -18.58
C ALA A 213 11.76 -2.33 -19.13
N VAL A 214 12.04 -2.28 -20.43
CA VAL A 214 13.00 -3.19 -21.08
C VAL A 214 14.42 -3.04 -20.50
N PRO A 215 15.01 -1.83 -20.42
CA PRO A 215 16.31 -1.66 -19.73
C PRO A 215 16.28 -2.11 -18.27
N ALA A 216 15.21 -1.82 -17.53
CA ALA A 216 15.09 -2.23 -16.14
C ALA A 216 15.09 -3.75 -15.98
N ILE A 217 14.38 -4.49 -16.86
CA ILE A 217 14.38 -5.95 -16.87
C ILE A 217 15.77 -6.50 -17.14
N VAL A 218 16.49 -5.96 -18.15
CA VAL A 218 17.85 -6.38 -18.49
C VAL A 218 18.82 -6.14 -17.35
N VAL A 219 18.81 -4.94 -16.77
CA VAL A 219 19.67 -4.60 -15.60
C VAL A 219 19.32 -5.47 -14.41
N GLY A 220 18.03 -5.69 -14.15
CA GLY A 220 17.56 -6.59 -13.10
C GLY A 220 18.06 -8.02 -13.29
N TYR A 221 18.01 -8.53 -14.52
CA TYR A 221 18.53 -9.86 -14.84
C TYR A 221 20.03 -9.97 -14.57
N LEU A 222 20.82 -8.98 -15.05
CA LEU A 222 22.28 -8.96 -14.87
C LEU A 222 22.70 -8.85 -13.40
N ARG A 223 21.89 -8.18 -12.57
CA ARG A 223 22.15 -8.00 -11.13
C ARG A 223 21.48 -9.06 -10.24
N GLY A 224 20.80 -10.04 -10.82
CA GLY A 224 20.03 -11.02 -10.06
C GLY A 224 18.78 -10.46 -9.38
N TRP A 225 18.36 -9.24 -9.72
CA TRP A 225 17.17 -8.60 -9.16
C TRP A 225 15.92 -8.96 -9.96
N PRO A 226 14.86 -9.44 -9.33
CA PRO A 226 13.59 -9.64 -10.03
C PRO A 226 12.91 -8.28 -10.24
N ILE A 227 12.94 -7.77 -11.47
CA ILE A 227 12.30 -6.52 -11.86
C ILE A 227 11.40 -6.77 -13.06
N LEU A 228 10.09 -6.49 -12.92
CA LEU A 228 9.07 -6.50 -13.98
C LEU A 228 8.98 -7.80 -14.82
N ARG A 229 9.46 -8.94 -14.31
CA ARG A 229 9.44 -10.23 -15.05
C ARG A 229 8.02 -10.75 -15.27
N GLY A 230 7.06 -10.33 -14.44
CA GLY A 230 5.64 -10.66 -14.53
C GLY A 230 4.77 -9.56 -15.13
N ALA A 231 5.35 -8.43 -15.55
CA ALA A 231 4.60 -7.33 -16.13
C ALA A 231 3.92 -7.76 -17.44
N ARG A 232 2.60 -7.56 -17.52
CA ARG A 232 1.76 -7.92 -18.67
C ARG A 232 0.71 -6.83 -18.87
N LEU A 233 0.15 -6.76 -20.08
CA LEU A 233 -0.94 -5.82 -20.39
C LEU A 233 -2.20 -6.06 -19.55
N SER A 234 -2.38 -7.26 -19.03
CA SER A 234 -3.48 -7.60 -18.11
C SER A 234 -3.36 -7.00 -16.71
N CYS A 235 -2.13 -6.61 -16.29
CA CYS A 235 -1.87 -6.09 -14.95
C CYS A 235 -1.10 -4.77 -14.94
N THR A 236 -0.83 -4.17 -16.11
CA THR A 236 -0.07 -2.92 -16.18
C THR A 236 -0.60 -2.06 -17.33
N ALA A 237 -0.86 -0.78 -17.04
CA ALA A 237 -1.11 0.22 -18.07
C ALA A 237 0.21 0.56 -18.77
N ALA A 238 0.50 -0.14 -19.86
CA ALA A 238 1.75 0.01 -20.62
C ALA A 238 1.73 1.25 -21.49
N ILE A 239 2.74 2.12 -21.34
CA ILE A 239 2.84 3.40 -22.05
C ILE A 239 3.85 3.28 -23.19
N VAL A 240 3.40 3.61 -24.40
CA VAL A 240 4.22 3.72 -25.61
C VAL A 240 4.11 5.16 -26.13
N GLY A 241 5.20 5.93 -26.04
CA GLY A 241 5.17 7.35 -26.36
C GLY A 241 4.17 8.13 -25.50
N LYS A 242 3.10 8.62 -26.12
CA LYS A 242 2.00 9.35 -25.45
C LYS A 242 0.69 8.53 -25.44
N ARG A 243 0.74 7.24 -25.65
CA ARG A 243 -0.44 6.36 -25.69
C ARG A 243 -0.33 5.26 -24.67
N VAL A 244 -1.47 4.87 -24.10
CA VAL A 244 -1.61 3.72 -23.21
C VAL A 244 -2.18 2.56 -24.02
N VAL A 245 -1.50 1.42 -24.00
CA VAL A 245 -1.97 0.21 -24.69
C VAL A 245 -3.21 -0.30 -23.97
N GLY A 246 -4.30 -0.45 -24.70
CA GLY A 246 -5.61 -0.85 -24.14
C GLY A 246 -6.39 0.28 -23.46
N GLY A 247 -5.87 1.52 -23.47
CA GLY A 247 -6.52 2.68 -22.87
C GLY A 247 -6.38 2.78 -21.35
N LEU A 248 -6.83 3.88 -20.81
CA LEU A 248 -6.96 4.13 -19.37
C LEU A 248 -8.33 3.68 -18.87
N ARG A 249 -8.42 3.21 -17.65
CA ARG A 249 -9.70 2.92 -16.95
C ARG A 249 -10.41 4.19 -16.52
N GLN A 250 -9.63 5.25 -16.23
CA GLN A 250 -10.10 6.59 -15.86
C GLN A 250 -9.09 7.63 -16.42
N PRO A 251 -9.54 8.86 -16.76
CA PRO A 251 -8.66 9.87 -17.36
C PRO A 251 -7.40 10.19 -16.52
N ASP A 252 -7.53 10.15 -15.20
CA ASP A 252 -6.52 10.45 -14.20
C ASP A 252 -5.98 9.19 -13.49
N GLU A 253 -6.04 8.01 -14.14
CA GLU A 253 -5.64 6.72 -13.57
C GLU A 253 -4.24 6.75 -12.95
N PHE A 254 -3.29 7.47 -13.53
CA PHE A 254 -1.90 7.51 -13.06
C PHE A 254 -1.74 8.20 -11.70
N VAL A 255 -2.40 9.32 -11.47
CA VAL A 255 -2.33 9.97 -10.16
C VAL A 255 -3.13 9.20 -9.11
N ARG A 256 -4.26 8.59 -9.48
CA ARG A 256 -5.02 7.72 -8.58
C ARG A 256 -4.22 6.49 -8.18
N HIS A 257 -3.43 5.92 -9.09
CA HIS A 257 -2.51 4.84 -8.74
C HIS A 257 -1.42 5.31 -7.75
N ARG A 258 -0.90 6.55 -7.90
CA ARG A 258 0.00 7.13 -6.90
C ARG A 258 -0.66 7.32 -5.54
N VAL A 259 -1.96 7.65 -5.51
CA VAL A 259 -2.75 7.66 -4.26
C VAL A 259 -2.85 6.26 -3.66
N LEU A 260 -3.11 5.23 -4.48
CA LEU A 260 -3.17 3.84 -4.05
C LEU A 260 -1.85 3.42 -3.37
N ASP A 261 -0.72 3.63 -4.05
CA ASP A 261 0.62 3.34 -3.53
C ASP A 261 0.88 4.08 -2.20
N LEU A 262 0.57 5.37 -2.16
CA LEU A 262 0.75 6.21 -0.96
C LEU A 262 -0.06 5.67 0.22
N VAL A 263 -1.32 5.32 0.00
CA VAL A 263 -2.20 4.77 1.05
C VAL A 263 -1.65 3.44 1.57
N GLY A 264 -1.20 2.56 0.67
CA GLY A 264 -0.63 1.26 1.05
C GLY A 264 0.69 1.37 1.82
N ASP A 265 1.56 2.29 1.40
CA ASP A 265 2.83 2.54 2.10
C ASP A 265 2.60 3.19 3.47
N LEU A 266 1.67 4.13 3.59
CA LEU A 266 1.31 4.75 4.87
C LEU A 266 0.53 3.79 5.79
N ALA A 267 -0.13 2.75 5.27
CA ALA A 267 -0.77 1.71 6.07
C ALA A 267 0.24 0.92 6.92
N LEU A 268 1.54 0.97 6.60
CA LEU A 268 2.61 0.45 7.46
C LEU A 268 2.67 1.12 8.85
N ALA A 269 2.06 2.29 9.03
CA ALA A 269 1.83 2.86 10.36
C ALA A 269 1.00 1.94 11.26
N GLY A 270 0.21 1.03 10.68
CA GLY A 270 -0.64 0.09 11.42
C GLY A 270 -2.03 0.62 11.71
N ALA A 271 -2.35 1.87 11.38
CA ALA A 271 -3.68 2.48 11.52
C ALA A 271 -3.87 3.60 10.48
N PRO A 272 -5.13 3.99 10.16
CA PRO A 272 -5.39 5.17 9.34
C PRO A 272 -4.85 6.44 9.99
N LEU A 273 -4.38 7.40 9.18
CA LEU A 273 -3.97 8.70 9.66
C LEU A 273 -5.17 9.63 9.91
N LEU A 274 -5.04 10.52 10.91
CA LEU A 274 -5.79 11.75 11.01
C LEU A 274 -4.81 12.89 10.73
N GLY A 275 -4.80 13.34 9.50
CA GLY A 275 -3.86 14.32 8.99
C GLY A 275 -4.07 14.54 7.50
N HIS A 276 -3.57 15.66 7.00
CA HIS A 276 -3.57 15.99 5.58
C HIS A 276 -2.18 15.74 4.99
N VAL A 277 -2.08 14.80 4.05
CA VAL A 277 -0.84 14.53 3.33
C VAL A 277 -0.87 15.22 1.98
N THR A 278 0.07 16.12 1.76
CA THR A 278 0.34 16.72 0.45
C THR A 278 1.58 16.05 -0.15
N ALA A 279 1.45 15.53 -1.38
CA ALA A 279 2.52 14.79 -2.04
C ALA A 279 2.71 15.27 -3.48
N ARG A 280 3.89 15.76 -3.80
CA ARG A 280 4.30 16.08 -5.16
C ARG A 280 5.27 15.02 -5.67
N ARG A 281 4.86 14.30 -6.73
CA ARG A 281 5.62 13.19 -7.35
C ARG A 281 6.00 12.11 -6.35
N PRO A 282 5.03 11.55 -5.60
CA PRO A 282 5.32 10.54 -4.59
C PRO A 282 5.98 9.29 -5.20
N THR A 283 6.80 8.63 -4.41
CA THR A 283 7.41 7.32 -4.69
C THR A 283 7.40 6.51 -3.41
N HIS A 284 7.52 5.18 -3.49
CA HIS A 284 7.60 4.33 -2.29
C HIS A 284 8.69 4.77 -1.32
N GLU A 285 9.83 5.26 -1.85
CA GLU A 285 10.90 5.80 -0.99
C GLU A 285 10.47 7.07 -0.27
N MET A 286 9.81 8.01 -0.96
CA MET A 286 9.34 9.25 -0.36
C MET A 286 8.20 9.00 0.63
N ASN A 287 7.27 8.08 0.31
CA ASN A 287 6.19 7.67 1.20
C ASN A 287 6.75 7.11 2.51
N TYR A 288 7.74 6.22 2.42
CA TYR A 288 8.43 5.68 3.59
C TYR A 288 9.18 6.76 4.38
N ARG A 289 9.92 7.65 3.69
CA ARG A 289 10.66 8.73 4.37
C ARG A 289 9.73 9.67 5.14
N LEU A 290 8.55 9.98 4.58
CA LEU A 290 7.54 10.78 5.28
C LEU A 290 7.04 10.06 6.53
N LEU A 291 6.67 8.78 6.40
CA LEU A 291 6.20 7.99 7.54
C LEU A 291 7.29 7.84 8.61
N ALA A 292 8.52 7.54 8.22
CA ALA A 292 9.65 7.41 9.14
C ALA A 292 9.95 8.75 9.86
N ALA A 293 9.89 9.87 9.13
CA ALA A 293 10.06 11.20 9.72
C ALA A 293 8.93 11.56 10.70
N LEU A 294 7.67 11.24 10.36
CA LEU A 294 6.54 11.45 11.26
C LEU A 294 6.71 10.64 12.57
N LEU A 295 7.01 9.35 12.45
CA LEU A 295 7.16 8.46 13.61
C LEU A 295 8.43 8.76 14.42
N GLY A 296 9.48 9.29 13.78
CA GLY A 296 10.74 9.65 14.42
C GLY A 296 10.76 11.06 15.04
N THR A 297 9.75 11.90 14.80
CA THR A 297 9.69 13.27 15.33
C THR A 297 8.97 13.30 16.68
N PRO A 298 9.64 13.66 17.77
CA PRO A 298 9.01 13.67 19.10
C PRO A 298 7.78 14.58 19.17
N GLY A 299 6.65 14.01 19.62
CA GLY A 299 5.38 14.72 19.77
C GLY A 299 4.76 15.18 18.46
N ALA A 300 5.12 14.58 17.31
CA ALA A 300 4.50 14.86 16.03
C ALA A 300 3.21 14.07 15.81
N TYR A 301 2.97 13.05 16.58
CA TYR A 301 1.75 12.23 16.51
C TYR A 301 1.35 11.68 17.88
N GLU A 302 0.13 11.20 17.95
CA GLU A 302 -0.39 10.39 19.07
C GLU A 302 -1.29 9.28 18.52
N TRP A 303 -1.41 8.20 19.29
CA TRP A 303 -2.40 7.15 19.06
C TRP A 303 -3.70 7.51 19.74
N VAL A 304 -4.81 7.47 18.99
CA VAL A 304 -6.13 7.80 19.51
C VAL A 304 -7.14 6.72 19.16
N GLU A 305 -7.92 6.31 20.17
CA GLU A 305 -9.03 5.37 20.00
C GLU A 305 -10.31 6.15 19.68
N ALA A 306 -11.06 5.65 18.68
CA ALA A 306 -12.38 6.19 18.38
C ALA A 306 -13.42 5.63 19.36
N HIS A 307 -14.31 6.49 19.80
CA HIS A 307 -15.51 6.10 20.56
C HIS A 307 -16.74 6.47 19.74
N ALA A 308 -17.71 5.54 19.74
CA ALA A 308 -19.00 5.73 19.06
C ALA A 308 -19.80 6.89 19.63
#